data_44fdbbb47cd9ed58de27cf50ba2bf104
#
_entry.id   44fdbbb47cd9ed58de27cf50ba2bf104
#
_cell.length_a   1.000
_cell.length_b   1.000
_cell.length_c   1.000
_cell.angle_alpha   90.00
_cell.angle_beta   90.00
_cell.angle_gamma   90.00
#
_symmetry.space_group_name_H-M   'P 1'
#
loop_
_entity.id
_entity.type
_entity.pdbx_description
1 polymer ?
#
loop_
_entity_poly.entity_id
_entity_poly.type
_entity_poly.pdbx_seq_one_letter_code
_entity_poly.pdbx_strand_id
1 'polypeptide(L)'
;LSGMAQAGTVHSDVPESVNPEARYMIYLHGGWPEIRSLSDPHPKHGLFEYEKIVNALAARGFEVISEHRREKANPRRYARTRILPQINALIEKGVPANRITVAGFSKGGAMSLLVASMAKQPGLNLVNMAGCGRGQFRKSYDNFLTDDASKMQGRMLSLYDSKDQIGGTCKDAKAKSAQLVFKEEVLNVGAGHGTFYSPRKIWIDKVAAWATAPNQ
;
A
#
# COMPACT_ATOMS: atom_id res chain seq x y z
N LEU A 1 31.09 -6.19 5.43
CA LEU A 1 30.56 -5.08 6.25
C LEU A 1 29.12 -4.84 5.80
N SER A 2 28.16 -5.37 6.54
CA SER A 2 26.72 -5.11 6.34
C SER A 2 26.46 -3.68 6.83
N GLY A 3 26.44 -2.71 5.90
CA GLY A 3 26.04 -1.36 6.23
C GLY A 3 24.59 -1.38 6.74
N MET A 4 24.36 -0.94 7.96
CA MET A 4 23.00 -0.65 8.44
C MET A 4 22.39 0.37 7.48
N ALA A 5 21.28 0.02 6.85
CA ALA A 5 20.54 0.99 6.05
C ALA A 5 20.15 2.15 6.97
N GLN A 6 20.50 3.37 6.58
CA GLN A 6 20.11 4.56 7.32
C GLN A 6 18.57 4.63 7.33
N ALA A 7 17.99 4.94 8.49
CA ALA A 7 16.55 5.16 8.59
C ALA A 7 16.14 6.34 7.69
N GLY A 8 15.03 6.21 6.99
CA GLY A 8 14.44 7.28 6.21
C GLY A 8 13.58 8.21 7.08
N THR A 9 12.89 9.11 6.41
CA THR A 9 12.06 10.16 7.03
C THR A 9 10.59 9.99 6.63
N VAL A 10 9.67 10.47 7.47
CA VAL A 10 8.24 10.53 7.16
C VAL A 10 7.87 11.93 6.68
N HIS A 11 7.21 12.01 5.52
CA HIS A 11 6.78 13.22 4.86
C HIS A 11 5.27 13.19 4.64
N SER A 12 4.60 14.34 4.70
CA SER A 12 3.17 14.47 4.37
C SER A 12 2.92 14.55 2.86
N ASP A 13 3.95 14.91 2.08
CA ASP A 13 3.93 14.98 0.62
C ASP A 13 5.34 14.72 0.06
N VAL A 14 5.50 14.76 -1.27
CA VAL A 14 6.81 14.66 -1.91
C VAL A 14 7.72 15.78 -1.38
N PRO A 15 8.89 15.46 -0.83
CA PRO A 15 9.79 16.47 -0.30
C PRO A 15 10.33 17.40 -1.42
N GLU A 16 10.67 18.63 -1.06
CA GLU A 16 11.27 19.57 -2.01
C GLU A 16 12.59 19.04 -2.57
N SER A 17 13.45 18.53 -1.68
CA SER A 17 14.70 17.88 -2.04
C SER A 17 14.50 16.37 -2.11
N VAL A 18 14.59 15.81 -3.30
CA VAL A 18 14.45 14.37 -3.57
C VAL A 18 15.83 13.80 -3.88
N ASN A 19 16.20 12.72 -3.17
CA ASN A 19 17.37 11.91 -3.51
C ASN A 19 16.95 10.80 -4.49
N PRO A 20 17.38 10.82 -5.77
CA PRO A 20 17.00 9.78 -6.75
C PRO A 20 17.46 8.36 -6.36
N GLU A 21 18.49 8.24 -5.52
CA GLU A 21 19.01 6.97 -5.07
C GLU A 21 18.26 6.40 -3.86
N ALA A 22 17.41 7.19 -3.21
CA ALA A 22 16.57 6.72 -2.10
C ALA A 22 15.41 5.86 -2.59
N ARG A 23 14.80 5.12 -1.67
CA ARG A 23 13.57 4.36 -1.91
C ARG A 23 12.40 5.08 -1.25
N TYR A 24 11.38 5.36 -2.02
CA TYR A 24 10.18 6.06 -1.58
C TYR A 24 9.03 5.08 -1.37
N MET A 25 8.29 5.26 -0.28
CA MET A 25 7.09 4.47 0.00
C MET A 25 5.90 5.39 0.27
N ILE A 26 4.93 5.40 -0.63
CA ILE A 26 3.65 6.08 -0.41
C ILE A 26 2.75 5.11 0.39
N TYR A 27 2.52 5.41 1.69
CA TYR A 27 1.69 4.58 2.56
C TYR A 27 0.27 5.10 2.65
N LEU A 28 -0.70 4.22 2.44
CA LEU A 28 -2.13 4.52 2.39
C LEU A 28 -2.86 3.74 3.48
N HIS A 29 -3.30 4.42 4.53
CA HIS A 29 -4.03 3.79 5.63
C HIS A 29 -5.44 3.32 5.24
N GLY A 30 -6.09 2.52 6.10
CA GLY A 30 -7.46 2.04 5.95
C GLY A 30 -8.52 3.12 6.11
N GLY A 31 -9.80 2.71 6.08
CA GLY A 31 -10.92 3.65 6.16
C GLY A 31 -11.28 4.12 7.58
N TRP A 32 -10.88 3.39 8.63
CA TRP A 32 -11.24 3.76 10.01
C TRP A 32 -10.72 5.15 10.43
N PRO A 33 -9.45 5.49 10.18
CA PRO A 33 -8.92 6.81 10.53
C PRO A 33 -9.55 7.97 9.75
N GLU A 34 -10.25 7.71 8.66
CA GLU A 34 -10.95 8.79 7.91
C GLU A 34 -12.24 9.26 8.59
N ILE A 35 -12.82 8.43 9.46
CA ILE A 35 -14.13 8.68 10.09
C ILE A 35 -14.05 8.76 11.61
N ARG A 36 -12.88 8.50 12.18
CA ARG A 36 -12.61 8.52 13.61
C ARG A 36 -11.24 9.16 13.88
N SER A 37 -11.04 9.64 15.10
CA SER A 37 -9.71 10.06 15.55
C SER A 37 -8.74 8.89 15.57
N LEU A 38 -7.45 9.15 15.40
CA LEU A 38 -6.40 8.15 15.57
C LEU A 38 -6.34 7.59 17.01
N SER A 39 -6.86 8.33 17.98
CA SER A 39 -6.99 7.89 19.38
C SER A 39 -8.21 7.00 19.63
N ASP A 40 -9.15 6.89 18.69
CA ASP A 40 -10.37 6.10 18.84
C ASP A 40 -10.12 4.65 18.44
N PRO A 41 -10.18 3.67 19.38
CA PRO A 41 -9.98 2.27 19.03
C PRO A 41 -11.16 1.74 18.21
N HIS A 42 -10.85 0.91 17.23
CA HIS A 42 -11.87 0.14 16.53
C HIS A 42 -12.41 -0.96 17.46
N PRO A 43 -13.75 -1.16 17.57
CA PRO A 43 -14.34 -2.11 18.54
C PRO A 43 -13.82 -3.56 18.43
N LYS A 44 -13.43 -3.98 17.22
CA LYS A 44 -12.91 -5.34 16.97
C LYS A 44 -11.39 -5.42 16.84
N HIS A 45 -10.73 -4.33 16.45
CA HIS A 45 -9.33 -4.38 16.02
C HIS A 45 -8.39 -3.57 16.90
N GLY A 46 -8.94 -2.82 17.87
CA GLY A 46 -8.15 -1.96 18.74
C GLY A 46 -7.67 -0.68 18.05
N LEU A 47 -6.63 -0.09 18.60
CA LEU A 47 -6.09 1.17 18.11
C LEU A 47 -5.39 1.00 16.76
N PHE A 48 -5.65 1.91 15.83
CA PHE A 48 -4.89 1.99 14.59
C PHE A 48 -3.62 2.82 14.82
N GLU A 49 -2.48 2.15 14.95
CA GLU A 49 -1.20 2.76 15.33
C GLU A 49 -0.50 3.43 14.13
N TYR A 50 -1.18 4.41 13.51
CA TYR A 50 -0.72 5.06 12.27
C TYR A 50 0.72 5.55 12.33
N GLU A 51 1.06 6.36 13.34
CA GLU A 51 2.40 6.95 13.47
C GLU A 51 3.47 5.86 13.68
N LYS A 52 3.17 4.83 14.45
CA LYS A 52 4.10 3.71 14.65
C LYS A 52 4.32 2.93 13.36
N ILE A 53 3.29 2.79 12.53
CA ILE A 53 3.39 2.10 11.23
C ILE A 53 4.30 2.88 10.29
N VAL A 54 4.06 4.17 10.08
CA VAL A 54 4.89 4.96 9.15
C VAL A 54 6.34 5.07 9.63
N ASN A 55 6.55 5.19 10.93
CA ASN A 55 7.90 5.19 11.52
C ASN A 55 8.59 3.81 11.39
N ALA A 56 7.86 2.71 11.54
CA ALA A 56 8.41 1.37 11.33
C ALA A 56 8.84 1.13 9.87
N LEU A 57 8.12 1.69 8.91
CA LEU A 57 8.51 1.66 7.49
C LEU A 57 9.73 2.54 7.24
N ALA A 58 9.76 3.75 7.79
CA ALA A 58 10.93 4.64 7.70
C ALA A 58 12.19 4.01 8.32
N ALA A 59 12.05 3.30 9.44
CA ALA A 59 13.15 2.56 10.07
C ALA A 59 13.73 1.43 9.18
N ARG A 60 13.02 1.04 8.10
CA ARG A 60 13.52 0.10 7.09
C ARG A 60 14.25 0.79 5.93
N GLY A 61 14.54 2.08 6.03
CA GLY A 61 15.30 2.87 5.05
C GLY A 61 14.43 3.47 3.92
N PHE A 62 13.11 3.57 4.11
CA PHE A 62 12.24 4.23 3.14
C PHE A 62 11.99 5.70 3.50
N GLU A 63 12.06 6.59 2.50
CA GLU A 63 11.43 7.90 2.58
C GLU A 63 9.93 7.68 2.45
N VAL A 64 9.20 7.78 3.57
CA VAL A 64 7.76 7.46 3.63
C VAL A 64 6.94 8.70 3.36
N ILE A 65 6.10 8.67 2.34
CA ILE A 65 5.12 9.72 2.05
C ILE A 65 3.77 9.21 2.52
N SER A 66 3.17 9.88 3.49
CA SER A 66 1.87 9.49 4.01
C SER A 66 1.17 10.68 4.67
N GLU A 67 -0.13 10.79 4.46
CA GLU A 67 -0.97 11.75 5.16
C GLU A 67 -2.14 11.04 5.87
N HIS A 68 -2.53 11.57 7.01
CA HIS A 68 -3.75 11.13 7.69
C HIS A 68 -4.97 11.73 6.96
N ARG A 69 -5.62 10.93 6.12
CA ARG A 69 -6.86 11.35 5.45
C ARG A 69 -7.98 11.47 6.47
N ARG A 70 -8.58 12.64 6.58
CA ARG A 70 -9.63 12.94 7.58
C ARG A 70 -11.05 12.85 7.05
N GLU A 71 -11.23 12.85 5.73
CA GLU A 71 -12.54 12.80 5.09
C GLU A 71 -12.75 11.43 4.44
N LYS A 72 -14.02 11.08 4.19
CA LYS A 72 -14.37 9.86 3.43
C LYS A 72 -13.90 9.99 1.97
N ALA A 73 -12.60 9.87 1.74
CA ALA A 73 -12.00 10.02 0.44
C ALA A 73 -12.59 8.99 -0.56
N ASN A 74 -12.96 9.46 -1.75
CA ASN A 74 -13.27 8.55 -2.85
C ASN A 74 -11.97 7.90 -3.35
N PRO A 75 -11.82 6.56 -3.34
CA PRO A 75 -10.57 5.90 -3.68
C PRO A 75 -10.05 6.24 -5.08
N ARG A 76 -10.91 6.26 -6.09
CA ARG A 76 -10.54 6.56 -7.47
C ARG A 76 -10.09 8.01 -7.65
N ARG A 77 -10.84 8.94 -7.06
CA ARG A 77 -10.49 10.36 -7.10
C ARG A 77 -9.15 10.59 -6.40
N TYR A 78 -8.98 10.02 -5.21
CA TYR A 78 -7.75 10.18 -4.42
C TYR A 78 -6.53 9.59 -5.15
N ALA A 79 -6.65 8.38 -5.72
CA ALA A 79 -5.61 7.79 -6.54
C ALA A 79 -5.19 8.74 -7.68
N ARG A 80 -6.16 9.31 -8.41
CA ARG A 80 -5.92 10.18 -9.56
C ARG A 80 -5.34 11.53 -9.18
N THR A 81 -5.86 12.18 -8.14
CA THR A 81 -5.55 13.59 -7.82
C THR A 81 -4.46 13.75 -6.77
N ARG A 82 -4.10 12.68 -6.05
CA ARG A 82 -3.08 12.75 -5.02
C ARG A 82 -1.93 11.77 -5.26
N ILE A 83 -2.21 10.47 -5.43
CA ILE A 83 -1.16 9.45 -5.47
C ILE A 83 -0.40 9.49 -6.81
N LEU A 84 -1.11 9.53 -7.94
CA LEU A 84 -0.45 9.61 -9.25
C LEU A 84 0.43 10.87 -9.43
N PRO A 85 -0.01 12.07 -9.02
CA PRO A 85 0.87 13.24 -9.00
C PRO A 85 2.12 13.06 -8.15
N GLN A 86 2.05 12.42 -6.99
CA GLN A 86 3.22 12.13 -6.16
C GLN A 86 4.20 11.18 -6.85
N ILE A 87 3.71 10.12 -7.49
CA ILE A 87 4.54 9.19 -8.27
C ILE A 87 5.22 9.92 -9.42
N ASN A 88 4.47 10.72 -10.19
CA ASN A 88 5.01 11.47 -11.32
C ASN A 88 6.07 12.49 -10.86
N ALA A 89 5.82 13.22 -9.79
CA ALA A 89 6.77 14.18 -9.23
C ALA A 89 8.08 13.51 -8.78
N LEU A 90 8.03 12.30 -8.20
CA LEU A 90 9.23 11.54 -7.86
C LEU A 90 9.99 11.13 -9.13
N ILE A 91 9.29 10.64 -10.15
CA ILE A 91 9.90 10.22 -11.42
C ILE A 91 10.52 11.42 -12.14
N GLU A 92 9.83 12.56 -12.20
CA GLU A 92 10.33 13.81 -12.80
C GLU A 92 11.60 14.33 -12.08
N LYS A 93 11.71 14.06 -10.78
CA LYS A 93 12.90 14.35 -9.97
C LYS A 93 14.00 13.26 -10.07
N GLY A 94 13.85 12.30 -10.97
CA GLY A 94 14.86 11.30 -11.31
C GLY A 94 14.77 9.99 -10.50
N VAL A 95 13.75 9.78 -9.67
CA VAL A 95 13.58 8.51 -8.94
C VAL A 95 13.10 7.43 -9.91
N PRO A 96 13.84 6.32 -10.10
CA PRO A 96 13.37 5.22 -10.93
C PRO A 96 12.09 4.59 -10.36
N ALA A 97 11.15 4.20 -11.23
CA ALA A 97 9.86 3.62 -10.80
C ALA A 97 10.02 2.40 -9.87
N ASN A 98 11.07 1.59 -10.05
CA ASN A 98 11.37 0.44 -9.20
C ASN A 98 11.92 0.81 -7.80
N ARG A 99 12.15 2.08 -7.55
CA ARG A 99 12.46 2.62 -6.20
C ARG A 99 11.25 3.28 -5.54
N ILE A 100 10.09 3.27 -6.21
CA ILE A 100 8.83 3.79 -5.68
C ILE A 100 7.92 2.62 -5.35
N THR A 101 7.37 2.62 -4.14
CA THR A 101 6.40 1.63 -3.66
C THR A 101 5.13 2.32 -3.21
N VAL A 102 3.98 1.85 -3.65
CA VAL A 102 2.67 2.25 -3.10
C VAL A 102 2.14 1.11 -2.24
N ALA A 103 2.12 1.31 -0.93
CA ALA A 103 1.69 0.32 0.05
C ALA A 103 0.37 0.75 0.70
N GLY A 104 -0.69 -0.02 0.50
CA GLY A 104 -2.02 0.33 1.00
C GLY A 104 -2.66 -0.77 1.83
N PHE A 105 -3.32 -0.37 2.93
CA PHE A 105 -4.12 -1.25 3.77
C PHE A 105 -5.61 -1.01 3.59
N SER A 106 -6.40 -2.08 3.43
CA SER A 106 -7.87 -2.02 3.37
C SER A 106 -8.34 -1.05 2.28
N LYS A 107 -9.00 0.06 2.61
CA LYS A 107 -9.34 1.12 1.66
C LYS A 107 -8.10 1.67 0.93
N GLY A 108 -6.97 1.82 1.62
CA GLY A 108 -5.69 2.16 1.00
C GLY A 108 -5.21 1.07 0.04
N GLY A 109 -5.47 -0.21 0.35
CA GLY A 109 -5.22 -1.34 -0.56
C GLY A 109 -6.08 -1.26 -1.82
N ALA A 110 -7.36 -0.90 -1.72
CA ALA A 110 -8.19 -0.64 -2.89
C ALA A 110 -7.64 0.53 -3.74
N MET A 111 -7.07 1.56 -3.10
CA MET A 111 -6.37 2.64 -3.81
C MET A 111 -5.11 2.13 -4.53
N SER A 112 -4.33 1.23 -3.93
CA SER A 112 -3.15 0.65 -4.60
C SER A 112 -3.50 -0.15 -5.84
N LEU A 113 -4.65 -0.86 -5.86
CA LEU A 113 -5.17 -1.52 -7.07
C LEU A 113 -5.48 -0.51 -8.18
N LEU A 114 -6.13 0.59 -7.81
CA LEU A 114 -6.45 1.67 -8.77
C LEU A 114 -5.18 2.32 -9.32
N VAL A 115 -4.16 2.54 -8.47
CA VAL A 115 -2.85 3.03 -8.92
C VAL A 115 -2.23 2.05 -9.91
N ALA A 116 -2.24 0.75 -9.63
CA ALA A 116 -1.73 -0.27 -10.55
C ALA A 116 -2.38 -0.19 -11.95
N SER A 117 -3.68 0.15 -12.01
CA SER A 117 -4.41 0.27 -13.27
C SER A 117 -4.19 1.60 -14.00
N MET A 118 -3.74 2.65 -13.31
CA MET A 118 -3.67 4.01 -13.85
C MET A 118 -2.25 4.52 -14.09
N ALA A 119 -1.27 4.08 -13.28
CA ALA A 119 0.07 4.65 -13.28
C ALA A 119 0.88 4.37 -14.56
N LYS A 120 0.56 3.30 -15.29
CA LYS A 120 1.29 2.87 -16.50
C LYS A 120 2.81 2.78 -16.29
N GLN A 121 3.21 2.31 -15.12
CA GLN A 121 4.61 2.19 -14.70
C GLN A 121 4.94 0.71 -14.39
N PRO A 122 5.45 -0.05 -15.36
CA PRO A 122 5.70 -1.49 -15.17
C PRO A 122 6.75 -1.79 -14.10
N GLY A 123 7.62 -0.83 -13.78
CA GLY A 123 8.61 -0.93 -12.71
C GLY A 123 8.10 -0.60 -11.31
N LEU A 124 6.89 -0.03 -11.17
CA LEU A 124 6.35 0.41 -9.89
C LEU A 124 6.11 -0.78 -8.95
N ASN A 125 6.52 -0.64 -7.69
CA ASN A 125 6.19 -1.61 -6.65
C ASN A 125 4.87 -1.26 -5.98
N LEU A 126 4.05 -2.28 -5.76
CA LEU A 126 2.76 -2.17 -5.11
C LEU A 126 2.67 -3.18 -3.96
N VAL A 127 2.07 -2.78 -2.86
CA VAL A 127 1.72 -3.68 -1.77
C VAL A 127 0.25 -3.48 -1.44
N ASN A 128 -0.51 -4.55 -1.58
CA ASN A 128 -1.92 -4.58 -1.20
C ASN A 128 -2.08 -5.38 0.09
N MET A 129 -2.46 -4.71 1.16
CA MET A 129 -2.73 -5.33 2.45
C MET A 129 -4.24 -5.37 2.69
N ALA A 130 -4.85 -6.55 2.52
CA ALA A 130 -6.28 -6.78 2.73
C ALA A 130 -7.21 -5.80 1.96
N GLY A 131 -6.81 -5.37 0.76
CA GLY A 131 -7.57 -4.41 -0.05
C GLY A 131 -8.50 -5.05 -1.09
N CYS A 132 -8.40 -6.38 -1.34
CA CYS A 132 -9.29 -7.11 -2.22
C CYS A 132 -10.53 -7.54 -1.44
N GLY A 133 -11.63 -6.81 -1.63
CA GLY A 133 -12.82 -6.88 -0.77
C GLY A 133 -13.54 -8.21 -0.77
N ARG A 134 -13.98 -8.64 0.42
CA ARG A 134 -14.86 -9.78 0.69
C ARG A 134 -16.13 -9.32 1.40
N GLY A 135 -17.11 -10.21 1.54
CA GLY A 135 -18.35 -9.90 2.26
C GLY A 135 -19.00 -8.61 1.75
N GLN A 136 -19.25 -7.67 2.63
CA GLN A 136 -19.87 -6.38 2.29
C GLN A 136 -19.06 -5.52 1.29
N PHE A 137 -17.77 -5.77 1.14
CA PHE A 137 -16.90 -5.05 0.20
C PHE A 137 -16.70 -5.78 -1.14
N ARG A 138 -17.28 -6.98 -1.31
CA ARG A 138 -17.15 -7.78 -2.51
C ARG A 138 -17.64 -7.04 -3.76
N LYS A 139 -18.78 -6.38 -3.69
CA LYS A 139 -19.35 -5.62 -4.81
C LYS A 139 -18.41 -4.53 -5.34
N SER A 140 -17.75 -3.81 -4.44
CA SER A 140 -16.78 -2.77 -4.85
C SER A 140 -15.55 -3.38 -5.53
N TYR A 141 -15.13 -4.55 -5.09
CA TYR A 141 -14.03 -5.27 -5.71
C TYR A 141 -14.43 -5.85 -7.07
N ASP A 142 -15.64 -6.40 -7.21
CA ASP A 142 -16.17 -6.89 -8.50
C ASP A 142 -16.26 -5.77 -9.55
N ASN A 143 -16.68 -4.57 -9.15
CA ASN A 143 -16.66 -3.41 -10.04
C ASN A 143 -15.23 -3.10 -10.52
N PHE A 144 -14.25 -3.13 -9.60
CA PHE A 144 -12.84 -2.96 -9.97
C PHE A 144 -12.37 -4.05 -10.94
N LEU A 145 -12.74 -5.32 -10.70
CA LEU A 145 -12.39 -6.45 -11.59
C LEU A 145 -12.93 -6.26 -13.00
N THR A 146 -14.11 -5.67 -13.13
CA THR A 146 -14.76 -5.41 -14.42
C THR A 146 -14.13 -4.20 -15.14
N ASP A 147 -13.92 -3.11 -14.44
CA ASP A 147 -13.62 -1.83 -15.06
C ASP A 147 -12.11 -1.56 -15.25
N ASP A 148 -11.27 -2.09 -14.35
CA ASP A 148 -9.89 -1.64 -14.23
C ASP A 148 -8.84 -2.74 -14.16
N ALA A 149 -9.16 -3.93 -13.66
CA ALA A 149 -8.16 -4.95 -13.33
C ALA A 149 -7.31 -5.37 -14.54
N SER A 150 -7.87 -5.40 -15.75
CA SER A 150 -7.14 -5.74 -16.99
C SER A 150 -6.04 -4.75 -17.35
N LYS A 151 -6.10 -3.54 -16.81
CA LYS A 151 -5.15 -2.44 -17.07
C LYS A 151 -3.98 -2.41 -16.09
N MET A 152 -4.00 -3.27 -15.05
CA MET A 152 -2.95 -3.25 -14.01
C MET A 152 -1.59 -3.60 -14.56
N GLN A 153 -0.58 -2.85 -14.12
CA GLN A 153 0.83 -3.05 -14.38
C GLN A 153 1.63 -2.88 -13.08
N GLY A 154 2.90 -3.23 -13.15
CA GLY A 154 3.81 -3.14 -12.01
C GLY A 154 4.00 -4.48 -11.31
N ARG A 155 4.58 -4.42 -10.12
CA ARG A 155 4.86 -5.58 -9.27
C ARG A 155 4.06 -5.47 -7.98
N MET A 156 3.18 -6.41 -7.72
CA MET A 156 2.28 -6.39 -6.56
C MET A 156 2.52 -7.56 -5.61
N LEU A 157 2.75 -7.23 -4.34
CA LEU A 157 2.63 -8.14 -3.22
C LEU A 157 1.23 -7.98 -2.61
N SER A 158 0.47 -9.07 -2.55
CA SER A 158 -0.81 -9.14 -1.83
C SER A 158 -0.62 -9.84 -0.49
N LEU A 159 -1.04 -9.20 0.59
CA LEU A 159 -1.00 -9.74 1.95
C LEU A 159 -2.39 -9.68 2.57
N TYR A 160 -2.83 -10.75 3.20
CA TYR A 160 -4.03 -10.76 4.06
C TYR A 160 -3.91 -11.83 5.15
N ASP A 161 -4.63 -11.66 6.25
CA ASP A 161 -4.69 -12.66 7.29
C ASP A 161 -5.75 -13.72 6.99
N SER A 162 -5.46 -14.99 7.25
CA SER A 162 -6.38 -16.11 6.97
C SER A 162 -7.74 -15.99 7.68
N LYS A 163 -7.82 -15.22 8.77
CA LYS A 163 -9.06 -14.94 9.52
C LYS A 163 -9.76 -13.64 9.11
N ASP A 164 -9.24 -12.94 8.09
CA ASP A 164 -9.85 -11.70 7.62
C ASP A 164 -11.20 -11.99 6.92
N GLN A 165 -12.25 -11.29 7.38
CA GLN A 165 -13.61 -11.47 6.87
C GLN A 165 -13.99 -10.43 5.80
N ILE A 166 -13.18 -9.36 5.65
CA ILE A 166 -13.50 -8.23 4.77
C ILE A 166 -12.43 -7.93 3.73
N GLY A 167 -11.22 -8.41 3.93
CA GLY A 167 -10.13 -8.40 2.94
C GLY A 167 -9.66 -9.82 2.64
N GLY A 168 -9.27 -10.11 1.40
CA GLY A 168 -8.89 -11.46 1.01
C GLY A 168 -7.95 -11.49 -0.19
N THR A 169 -8.00 -12.61 -0.90
CA THR A 169 -7.15 -12.87 -2.07
C THR A 169 -7.37 -11.87 -3.20
N CYS A 170 -6.28 -11.43 -3.81
CA CYS A 170 -6.28 -10.61 -5.02
C CYS A 170 -6.05 -11.43 -6.31
N LYS A 171 -6.12 -12.76 -6.25
CA LYS A 171 -5.90 -13.65 -7.42
C LYS A 171 -6.87 -13.36 -8.57
N ASP A 172 -8.13 -12.98 -8.27
CA ASP A 172 -9.09 -12.60 -9.29
C ASP A 172 -8.60 -11.38 -10.11
N ALA A 173 -8.00 -10.40 -9.43
CA ALA A 173 -7.41 -9.22 -10.09
C ALA A 173 -6.21 -9.63 -10.94
N LYS A 174 -5.30 -10.48 -10.42
CA LYS A 174 -4.18 -11.02 -11.20
C LYS A 174 -4.68 -11.78 -12.45
N ALA A 175 -5.71 -12.58 -12.32
CA ALA A 175 -6.27 -13.35 -13.46
C ALA A 175 -6.77 -12.44 -14.60
N LYS A 176 -7.13 -11.19 -14.32
CA LYS A 176 -7.55 -10.19 -15.31
C LYS A 176 -6.38 -9.43 -15.94
N SER A 177 -5.18 -9.44 -15.34
CA SER A 177 -4.04 -8.69 -15.85
C SER A 177 -2.86 -9.60 -16.22
N ALA A 178 -2.52 -9.61 -17.50
CA ALA A 178 -1.33 -10.31 -18.01
C ALA A 178 -0.02 -9.60 -17.61
N GLN A 179 -0.05 -8.27 -17.48
CA GLN A 179 1.13 -7.42 -17.29
C GLN A 179 1.55 -7.26 -15.81
N LEU A 180 0.69 -7.68 -14.87
CA LEU A 180 1.00 -7.56 -13.45
C LEU A 180 1.94 -8.69 -13.00
N VAL A 181 3.11 -8.36 -12.47
CA VAL A 181 3.91 -9.31 -11.69
C VAL A 181 3.29 -9.43 -10.31
N PHE A 182 2.98 -10.65 -9.86
CA PHE A 182 2.13 -10.84 -8.69
C PHE A 182 2.68 -11.92 -7.76
N LYS A 183 2.72 -11.59 -6.47
CA LYS A 183 2.95 -12.53 -5.38
C LYS A 183 1.89 -12.34 -4.32
N GLU A 184 1.37 -13.41 -3.76
CA GLU A 184 0.43 -13.37 -2.66
C GLU A 184 0.91 -14.23 -1.50
N GLU A 185 0.83 -13.70 -0.29
CA GLU A 185 1.13 -14.44 0.93
C GLU A 185 -0.02 -14.29 1.93
N VAL A 186 -0.48 -15.42 2.44
CA VAL A 186 -1.48 -15.48 3.50
C VAL A 186 -0.78 -15.46 4.85
N LEU A 187 -1.16 -14.52 5.69
CA LEU A 187 -0.66 -14.42 7.05
C LEU A 187 -1.56 -15.24 8.01
N ASN A 188 -0.95 -15.92 8.97
CA ASN A 188 -1.65 -16.72 9.96
C ASN A 188 -1.44 -16.13 11.37
N VAL A 189 -1.66 -14.81 11.49
CA VAL A 189 -1.58 -14.12 12.79
C VAL A 189 -2.81 -14.38 13.63
N GLY A 190 -3.97 -14.61 12.99
CA GLY A 190 -5.24 -14.84 13.65
C GLY A 190 -5.98 -13.58 14.08
N ALA A 191 -5.43 -12.39 13.78
CA ALA A 191 -6.04 -11.10 14.11
C ALA A 191 -6.99 -10.59 13.01
N GLY A 192 -7.14 -11.33 11.90
CA GLY A 192 -7.98 -10.95 10.78
C GLY A 192 -7.58 -9.59 10.22
N HIS A 193 -8.56 -8.72 9.97
CA HIS A 193 -8.31 -7.37 9.44
C HIS A 193 -7.44 -6.50 10.36
N GLY A 194 -7.46 -6.77 11.69
CA GLY A 194 -6.63 -6.09 12.69
C GLY A 194 -5.14 -6.41 12.60
N THR A 195 -4.73 -7.38 11.78
CA THR A 195 -3.31 -7.72 11.58
C THR A 195 -2.48 -6.52 11.17
N PHE A 196 -3.06 -5.58 10.42
CA PHE A 196 -2.39 -4.39 9.89
C PHE A 196 -2.67 -3.10 10.69
N TYR A 197 -3.29 -3.21 11.88
CA TYR A 197 -3.57 -2.08 12.76
C TYR A 197 -2.34 -1.62 13.56
N SER A 198 -1.34 -2.48 13.66
CA SER A 198 -0.06 -2.19 14.33
C SER A 198 1.12 -2.65 13.47
N PRO A 199 2.34 -2.12 13.67
CA PRO A 199 3.51 -2.44 12.85
C PRO A 199 4.12 -3.79 13.22
N ARG A 200 3.38 -4.86 13.01
CA ARG A 200 3.85 -6.22 13.29
C ARG A 200 5.00 -6.59 12.35
N LYS A 201 6.07 -7.09 12.93
CA LYS A 201 7.27 -7.50 12.18
C LYS A 201 6.95 -8.44 11.00
N ILE A 202 5.97 -9.34 11.18
CA ILE A 202 5.59 -10.32 10.16
C ILE A 202 5.17 -9.72 8.83
N TRP A 203 4.50 -8.55 8.81
CA TRP A 203 4.12 -7.92 7.57
C TRP A 203 5.07 -6.77 7.17
N ILE A 204 5.62 -6.02 8.14
CA ILE A 204 6.61 -4.97 7.86
C ILE A 204 7.81 -5.53 7.09
N ASP A 205 8.36 -6.68 7.52
CA ASP A 205 9.51 -7.30 6.86
C ASP A 205 9.19 -7.76 5.44
N LYS A 206 7.99 -8.29 5.21
CA LYS A 206 7.56 -8.71 3.86
C LYS A 206 7.40 -7.53 2.92
N VAL A 207 6.82 -6.43 3.40
CA VAL A 207 6.69 -5.18 2.65
C VAL A 207 8.07 -4.64 2.29
N ALA A 208 8.97 -4.56 3.26
CA ALA A 208 10.34 -4.08 3.04
C ALA A 208 11.11 -4.96 2.05
N ALA A 209 11.05 -6.27 2.22
CA ALA A 209 11.73 -7.23 1.34
C ALA A 209 11.20 -7.12 -0.11
N TRP A 210 9.89 -6.99 -0.30
CA TRP A 210 9.29 -6.80 -1.63
C TRP A 210 9.74 -5.51 -2.30
N ALA A 211 9.69 -4.40 -1.56
CA ALA A 211 10.03 -3.07 -2.06
C ALA A 211 11.53 -2.91 -2.39
N THR A 212 12.40 -3.77 -1.82
CA THR A 212 13.85 -3.73 -2.05
C THR A 212 14.34 -4.82 -3.01
N ALA A 213 13.51 -5.80 -3.34
CA ALA A 213 13.88 -6.88 -4.26
C ALA A 213 14.19 -6.32 -5.66
N PRO A 214 15.20 -6.86 -6.35
CA PRO A 214 15.47 -6.50 -7.74
C PRO A 214 14.25 -6.85 -8.61
N ASN A 215 14.03 -6.04 -9.64
CA ASN A 215 13.03 -6.38 -10.66
C ASN A 215 13.55 -7.61 -11.44
N GLN A 216 12.79 -8.68 -11.38
CA GLN A 216 12.99 -9.87 -12.22
C GLN A 216 12.29 -9.68 -13.55
#